data_06eaa90d308e68e234ee5466e8e9bf0b
#
_entry.id   06eaa90d308e68e234ee5466e8e9bf0b
#
_cell.length_a   1.000
_cell.length_b   1.000
_cell.length_c   1.000
_cell.angle_alpha   90.00
_cell.angle_beta   90.00
_cell.angle_gamma   90.00
#
_symmetry.space_group_name_H-M   'P 1'
#
loop_
_entity.id
_entity.type
_entity.pdbx_description
1 polymer ?
#
loop_
_entity_poly.entity_id
_entity_poly.type
_entity_poly.pdbx_seq_one_letter_code
_entity_poly.pdbx_strand_id
1 'polypeptide(L)'
;MDREGLLRSLIDTGGIGLEVGPGFNPLLPKSEGYRVETVDYADAESLRKKYAGASVDTGRIESVDHLLTQGGSLADLLGKTRHFDYIVALHVIEHMPDLLGFLKSCETLLKNDGVLLLAVPDKRRCFDLFQPLTTTGAVLQAHLERRTRPAPGAVFDDRAYNVVRNGSIGWSADDDGPLSFFSDLGAAYRSFREAAGSDRYIDVHVWRFVPSSFRLILRDLREIREIGLCEKAFLETEGNEFYAALSRGGSASENWPEDRLVLAQRAQVEHSRIRVEGSSGGEGRTE
;
A
#
# COMPACT_ATOMS: atom_id res chain seq x y z
N MET A 1 10.32 -20.93 2.90
CA MET A 1 10.07 -20.23 1.62
C MET A 1 10.38 -18.78 1.92
N ASP A 2 11.15 -18.11 1.07
CA ASP A 2 11.41 -16.70 1.23
C ASP A 2 10.20 -15.84 0.82
N ARG A 3 10.26 -14.53 1.08
CA ARG A 3 9.18 -13.60 0.77
C ARG A 3 8.76 -13.63 -0.71
N GLU A 4 9.73 -13.60 -1.63
CA GLU A 4 9.43 -13.60 -3.07
C GLU A 4 8.78 -14.92 -3.51
N GLY A 5 9.28 -16.06 -3.06
CA GLY A 5 8.70 -17.37 -3.34
C GLY A 5 7.29 -17.51 -2.78
N LEU A 6 7.01 -16.96 -1.58
CA LEU A 6 5.69 -16.93 -0.99
C LEU A 6 4.71 -16.11 -1.86
N LEU A 7 5.10 -14.90 -2.25
CA LEU A 7 4.27 -14.03 -3.09
C LEU A 7 4.01 -14.64 -4.46
N ARG A 8 5.03 -15.18 -5.12
CA ARG A 8 4.88 -15.86 -6.42
C ARG A 8 3.94 -17.07 -6.34
N SER A 9 3.86 -17.77 -5.19
CA SER A 9 2.96 -18.91 -5.01
C SER A 9 1.47 -18.53 -4.98
N LEU A 10 1.13 -17.25 -4.81
CA LEU A 10 -0.25 -16.77 -4.76
C LEU A 10 -0.84 -16.44 -6.16
N ILE A 11 -0.01 -16.46 -7.20
CA ILE A 11 -0.38 -16.12 -8.59
C ILE A 11 0.11 -17.18 -9.57
N ASP A 12 -0.49 -17.24 -10.75
CA ASP A 12 0.00 -18.07 -11.86
C ASP A 12 1.06 -17.30 -12.66
N THR A 13 2.32 -17.45 -12.28
CA THR A 13 3.46 -16.79 -12.92
C THR A 13 3.70 -17.23 -14.37
N GLY A 14 3.07 -18.32 -14.84
CA GLY A 14 3.09 -18.76 -16.24
C GLY A 14 2.21 -17.92 -17.16
N GLY A 15 1.31 -17.12 -16.60
CA GLY A 15 0.40 -16.22 -17.31
C GLY A 15 1.07 -14.92 -17.80
N ILE A 16 0.25 -13.98 -18.27
CA ILE A 16 0.65 -12.60 -18.62
C ILE A 16 0.34 -11.71 -17.42
N GLY A 17 1.33 -11.00 -16.90
CA GLY A 17 1.20 -10.16 -15.73
C GLY A 17 1.37 -8.67 -15.96
N LEU A 18 0.97 -7.92 -14.95
CA LEU A 18 1.28 -6.51 -14.78
C LEU A 18 1.92 -6.31 -13.42
N GLU A 19 3.07 -5.66 -13.33
CA GLU A 19 3.66 -5.24 -12.07
C GLU A 19 3.63 -3.71 -11.98
N VAL A 20 2.95 -3.20 -10.95
CA VAL A 20 2.80 -1.76 -10.70
C VAL A 20 3.78 -1.34 -9.63
N GLY A 21 4.61 -0.34 -9.94
CA GLY A 21 5.61 0.19 -9.02
C GLY A 21 6.74 -0.78 -8.67
N PRO A 22 7.34 -1.54 -9.63
CA PRO A 22 8.42 -2.47 -9.31
C PRO A 22 9.64 -1.77 -8.68
N GLY A 23 9.85 -0.50 -9.00
CA GLY A 23 10.95 0.28 -8.46
C GLY A 23 12.31 -0.39 -8.68
N PHE A 24 13.03 -0.62 -7.57
CA PHE A 24 14.34 -1.29 -7.58
C PHE A 24 14.25 -2.80 -7.27
N ASN A 25 13.07 -3.32 -6.95
CA ASN A 25 12.90 -4.71 -6.52
C ASN A 25 11.70 -5.40 -7.18
N PRO A 26 11.75 -5.64 -8.51
CA PRO A 26 10.68 -6.34 -9.20
C PRO A 26 10.50 -7.76 -8.63
N LEU A 27 9.24 -8.15 -8.39
CA LEU A 27 8.89 -9.51 -7.99
C LEU A 27 9.04 -10.48 -9.17
N LEU A 28 8.76 -10.01 -10.38
CA LEU A 28 8.71 -10.80 -11.59
C LEU A 28 9.60 -10.20 -12.68
N PRO A 29 10.94 -10.27 -12.51
CA PRO A 29 11.86 -9.65 -13.44
C PRO A 29 11.73 -10.25 -14.85
N LYS A 30 11.66 -9.40 -15.89
CA LYS A 30 11.65 -9.81 -17.29
C LYS A 30 12.92 -10.57 -17.66
N SER A 31 14.05 -10.20 -17.04
CA SER A 31 15.34 -10.85 -17.19
C SER A 31 15.36 -12.32 -16.75
N GLU A 32 14.43 -12.71 -15.86
CA GLU A 32 14.21 -14.11 -15.45
C GLU A 32 13.19 -14.85 -16.33
N GLY A 33 12.68 -14.20 -17.39
CA GLY A 33 11.77 -14.82 -18.36
C GLY A 33 10.28 -14.68 -18.03
N TYR A 34 9.90 -13.90 -17.02
CA TYR A 34 8.50 -13.63 -16.75
C TYR A 34 7.87 -12.76 -17.85
N ARG A 35 6.64 -13.11 -18.24
CA ARG A 35 5.84 -12.35 -19.20
C ARG A 35 5.06 -11.26 -18.48
N VAL A 36 5.72 -10.18 -18.14
CA VAL A 36 5.17 -9.08 -17.33
C VAL A 36 5.35 -7.74 -18.04
N GLU A 37 4.31 -6.92 -18.02
CA GLU A 37 4.40 -5.50 -18.32
C GLU A 37 4.58 -4.74 -17.00
N THR A 38 5.29 -3.61 -17.06
CA THR A 38 5.59 -2.81 -15.88
C THR A 38 5.04 -1.40 -16.02
N VAL A 39 4.45 -0.91 -14.93
CA VAL A 39 4.01 0.49 -14.78
C VAL A 39 4.74 1.12 -13.62
N ASP A 40 5.34 2.27 -13.82
CA ASP A 40 5.94 3.05 -12.72
C ASP A 40 5.70 4.55 -12.96
N TYR A 41 5.92 5.39 -11.94
CA TYR A 41 5.79 6.86 -12.06
C TYR A 41 6.98 7.50 -12.81
N ALA A 42 8.08 6.77 -13.00
CA ALA A 42 9.29 7.23 -13.65
C ALA A 42 9.92 6.12 -14.50
N ASP A 43 10.71 6.52 -15.50
CA ASP A 43 11.49 5.59 -16.30
C ASP A 43 12.68 5.00 -15.52
N ALA A 44 13.28 3.95 -16.05
CA ALA A 44 14.37 3.23 -15.41
C ALA A 44 15.60 4.12 -15.09
N GLU A 45 15.90 5.12 -15.92
CA GLU A 45 17.03 6.03 -15.69
C GLU A 45 16.73 6.94 -14.51
N SER A 46 15.54 7.51 -14.44
CA SER A 46 15.07 8.36 -13.34
C SER A 46 15.01 7.59 -12.03
N LEU A 47 14.52 6.34 -12.06
CA LEU A 47 14.53 5.44 -10.90
C LEU A 47 15.94 5.16 -10.41
N ARG A 48 16.89 4.83 -11.30
CA ARG A 48 18.30 4.64 -10.91
C ARG A 48 18.91 5.89 -10.27
N LYS A 49 18.60 7.07 -10.80
CA LYS A 49 19.04 8.36 -10.21
C LYS A 49 18.44 8.56 -8.82
N LYS A 50 17.14 8.28 -8.64
CA LYS A 50 16.46 8.39 -7.34
C LYS A 50 17.12 7.50 -6.28
N TYR A 51 17.47 6.29 -6.65
CA TYR A 51 18.00 5.29 -5.72
C TYR A 51 19.54 5.24 -5.64
N ALA A 52 20.27 6.08 -6.39
CA ALA A 52 21.73 6.05 -6.45
C ALA A 52 22.46 6.24 -5.11
N GLY A 53 21.80 6.86 -4.11
CA GLY A 53 22.34 7.06 -2.75
C GLY A 53 21.76 6.10 -1.70
N ALA A 54 20.86 5.20 -2.10
CA ALA A 54 20.23 4.25 -1.18
C ALA A 54 21.00 2.92 -1.15
N SER A 55 20.92 2.19 -0.04
CA SER A 55 21.50 0.85 0.10
C SER A 55 20.65 -0.22 -0.59
N VAL A 56 20.40 -0.04 -1.90
CA VAL A 56 19.58 -0.95 -2.73
C VAL A 56 20.32 -1.31 -4.02
N ASP A 57 20.02 -2.48 -4.58
CA ASP A 57 20.59 -2.91 -5.85
C ASP A 57 19.86 -2.26 -7.03
N THR A 58 20.41 -1.15 -7.53
CA THR A 58 19.88 -0.46 -8.71
C THR A 58 20.07 -1.24 -10.01
N GLY A 59 20.87 -2.30 -10.02
CA GLY A 59 21.04 -3.19 -11.17
C GLY A 59 19.78 -4.02 -11.48
N ARG A 60 18.91 -4.23 -10.49
CA ARG A 60 17.61 -4.89 -10.67
C ARG A 60 16.53 -4.01 -11.32
N ILE A 61 16.77 -2.70 -11.49
CA ILE A 61 15.83 -1.80 -12.15
C ILE A 61 15.78 -2.11 -13.64
N GLU A 62 14.66 -2.65 -14.09
CA GLU A 62 14.43 -2.99 -15.50
C GLU A 62 13.75 -1.84 -16.28
N SER A 63 13.57 -2.00 -17.60
CA SER A 63 12.82 -1.05 -18.41
C SER A 63 11.37 -0.98 -17.96
N VAL A 64 10.85 0.24 -17.82
CA VAL A 64 9.44 0.51 -17.53
C VAL A 64 8.67 0.61 -18.85
N ASP A 65 7.59 -0.17 -19.00
CA ASP A 65 6.82 -0.21 -20.26
C ASP A 65 5.84 0.96 -20.33
N HIS A 66 5.25 1.34 -19.20
CA HIS A 66 4.24 2.39 -19.13
C HIS A 66 4.53 3.35 -18.00
N LEU A 67 4.45 4.66 -18.26
CA LEU A 67 4.64 5.69 -17.25
C LEU A 67 3.28 6.14 -16.72
N LEU A 68 3.06 5.98 -15.42
CA LEU A 68 1.86 6.47 -14.74
C LEU A 68 1.92 7.99 -14.63
N THR A 69 1.18 8.68 -15.49
CA THR A 69 1.06 10.14 -15.44
C THR A 69 -0.03 10.56 -14.44
N GLN A 70 0.13 11.77 -13.87
CA GLN A 70 -0.88 12.32 -12.96
C GLN A 70 -2.25 12.42 -13.67
N GLY A 71 -3.28 11.92 -13.01
CA GLY A 71 -4.67 12.12 -13.41
C GLY A 71 -5.29 11.07 -14.33
N GLY A 72 -4.51 10.11 -14.82
CA GLY A 72 -5.04 8.97 -15.59
C GLY A 72 -5.37 7.76 -14.72
N SER A 73 -6.40 6.99 -15.08
CA SER A 73 -6.59 5.67 -14.49
C SER A 73 -5.59 4.67 -15.09
N LEU A 74 -5.23 3.64 -14.32
CA LEU A 74 -4.37 2.57 -14.82
C LEU A 74 -5.00 1.85 -16.04
N ALA A 75 -6.31 1.67 -16.04
CA ALA A 75 -7.04 1.06 -17.15
C ALA A 75 -7.00 1.91 -18.42
N ASP A 76 -7.17 3.24 -18.29
CA ASP A 76 -7.10 4.16 -19.44
C ASP A 76 -5.68 4.24 -20.01
N LEU A 77 -4.66 4.26 -19.14
CA LEU A 77 -3.25 4.27 -19.54
C LEU A 77 -2.91 3.07 -20.42
N LEU A 78 -3.38 1.89 -20.01
CA LEU A 78 -3.04 0.65 -20.71
C LEU A 78 -3.96 0.37 -21.91
N GLY A 79 -5.17 0.93 -21.94
CA GLY A 79 -6.15 0.70 -23.01
C GLY A 79 -6.56 -0.77 -23.15
N LYS A 80 -6.45 -1.56 -22.08
CA LYS A 80 -6.69 -3.00 -22.06
C LYS A 80 -7.89 -3.34 -21.19
N THR A 81 -8.49 -4.50 -21.43
CA THR A 81 -9.58 -5.05 -20.61
C THR A 81 -9.44 -6.57 -20.59
N ARG A 82 -9.58 -7.17 -19.41
CA ARG A 82 -9.50 -8.64 -19.22
C ARG A 82 -8.25 -9.26 -19.87
N HIS A 83 -7.12 -8.62 -19.67
CA HIS A 83 -5.88 -8.96 -20.37
C HIS A 83 -4.90 -9.76 -19.50
N PHE A 84 -4.79 -9.38 -18.21
CA PHE A 84 -3.77 -9.94 -17.32
C PHE A 84 -4.30 -11.12 -16.51
N ASP A 85 -3.47 -12.15 -16.38
CA ASP A 85 -3.70 -13.29 -15.49
C ASP A 85 -3.44 -12.90 -14.05
N TYR A 86 -2.51 -11.96 -13.84
CA TYR A 86 -2.24 -11.38 -12.53
C TYR A 86 -1.81 -9.92 -12.64
N ILE A 87 -2.07 -9.17 -11.57
CA ILE A 87 -1.53 -7.83 -11.33
C ILE A 87 -0.85 -7.87 -9.97
N VAL A 88 0.35 -7.33 -9.89
CA VAL A 88 1.14 -7.23 -8.65
C VAL A 88 1.34 -5.76 -8.30
N ALA A 89 1.08 -5.39 -7.04
CA ALA A 89 1.33 -4.06 -6.52
C ALA A 89 1.83 -4.17 -5.06
N LEU A 90 3.15 -4.07 -4.88
CA LEU A 90 3.80 -4.23 -3.59
C LEU A 90 4.23 -2.86 -3.06
N HIS A 91 3.71 -2.44 -1.92
CA HIS A 91 3.93 -1.10 -1.37
C HIS A 91 3.58 0.01 -2.38
N VAL A 92 2.37 -0.07 -2.93
CA VAL A 92 1.86 0.86 -3.95
C VAL A 92 0.56 1.50 -3.53
N ILE A 93 -0.38 0.71 -3.00
CA ILE A 93 -1.75 1.18 -2.77
C ILE A 93 -1.84 2.29 -1.72
N GLU A 94 -0.93 2.29 -0.77
CA GLU A 94 -0.82 3.33 0.27
C GLU A 94 -0.49 4.71 -0.30
N HIS A 95 0.14 4.76 -1.48
CA HIS A 95 0.49 5.99 -2.20
C HIS A 95 -0.59 6.45 -3.19
N MET A 96 -1.57 5.58 -3.55
CA MET A 96 -2.57 5.91 -4.56
C MET A 96 -3.56 6.97 -4.06
N PRO A 97 -3.65 8.16 -4.68
CA PRO A 97 -4.58 9.19 -4.21
C PRO A 97 -6.05 8.78 -4.26
N ASP A 98 -6.41 7.92 -5.22
CA ASP A 98 -7.73 7.30 -5.40
C ASP A 98 -7.59 5.77 -5.36
N LEU A 99 -7.62 5.21 -4.15
CA LEU A 99 -7.52 3.76 -3.93
C LEU A 99 -8.65 2.99 -4.62
N LEU A 100 -9.89 3.50 -4.57
CA LEU A 100 -11.03 2.84 -5.20
C LEU A 100 -10.90 2.84 -6.73
N GLY A 101 -10.46 3.95 -7.32
CA GLY A 101 -10.18 4.05 -8.75
C GLY A 101 -9.07 3.08 -9.19
N PHE A 102 -8.04 2.91 -8.37
CA PHE A 102 -6.99 1.91 -8.60
C PHE A 102 -7.55 0.48 -8.60
N LEU A 103 -8.33 0.11 -7.57
CA LEU A 103 -8.96 -1.23 -7.47
C LEU A 103 -9.89 -1.52 -8.66
N LYS A 104 -10.71 -0.55 -9.09
CA LYS A 104 -11.58 -0.65 -10.28
C LYS A 104 -10.77 -0.83 -11.56
N SER A 105 -9.66 -0.12 -11.69
CA SER A 105 -8.75 -0.29 -12.83
C SER A 105 -8.15 -1.69 -12.86
N CYS A 106 -7.66 -2.20 -11.74
CA CYS A 106 -7.16 -3.56 -11.64
C CYS A 106 -8.24 -4.59 -12.00
N GLU A 107 -9.46 -4.40 -11.49
CA GLU A 107 -10.60 -5.26 -11.81
C GLU A 107 -10.92 -5.28 -13.31
N THR A 108 -10.85 -4.12 -13.98
CA THR A 108 -11.08 -3.99 -15.42
C THR A 108 -10.02 -4.73 -16.23
N LEU A 109 -8.77 -4.63 -15.80
CA LEU A 109 -7.61 -5.18 -16.50
C LEU A 109 -7.45 -6.69 -16.32
N LEU A 110 -7.88 -7.25 -15.18
CA LEU A 110 -7.78 -8.66 -14.87
C LEU A 110 -8.74 -9.50 -15.71
N LYS A 111 -8.27 -10.67 -16.15
CA LYS A 111 -9.12 -11.75 -16.66
C LYS A 111 -10.13 -12.20 -15.59
N ASN A 112 -11.10 -13.04 -15.96
CA ASN A 112 -12.13 -13.47 -15.02
C ASN A 112 -11.56 -14.20 -13.80
N ASP A 113 -10.55 -15.05 -14.00
CA ASP A 113 -9.87 -15.79 -12.94
C ASP A 113 -8.55 -15.12 -12.49
N GLY A 114 -8.31 -13.89 -12.98
CA GLY A 114 -7.11 -13.13 -12.69
C GLY A 114 -7.01 -12.73 -11.22
N VAL A 115 -5.78 -12.54 -10.77
CA VAL A 115 -5.46 -12.25 -9.35
C VAL A 115 -4.77 -10.91 -9.22
N LEU A 116 -5.27 -10.06 -8.34
CA LEU A 116 -4.55 -8.87 -7.84
C LEU A 116 -3.81 -9.27 -6.56
N LEU A 117 -2.49 -9.25 -6.61
CA LEU A 117 -1.63 -9.51 -5.47
C LEU A 117 -1.11 -8.20 -4.89
N LEU A 118 -1.35 -8.02 -3.61
CA LEU A 118 -0.96 -6.82 -2.85
C LEU A 118 -0.04 -7.20 -1.69
N ALA A 119 1.04 -6.43 -1.50
CA ALA A 119 1.72 -6.32 -0.21
C ALA A 119 1.45 -4.93 0.34
N VAL A 120 0.97 -4.88 1.57
CA VAL A 120 0.46 -3.66 2.20
C VAL A 120 1.17 -3.43 3.52
N PRO A 121 1.73 -2.22 3.76
CA PRO A 121 2.35 -1.91 5.04
C PRO A 121 1.35 -2.05 6.19
N ASP A 122 1.77 -2.78 7.21
CA ASP A 122 1.07 -2.74 8.50
C ASP A 122 1.51 -1.51 9.27
N LYS A 123 0.61 -0.54 9.43
CA LYS A 123 0.94 0.71 10.12
C LYS A 123 1.51 0.54 11.53
N ARG A 124 1.29 -0.62 12.17
CA ARG A 124 1.87 -0.93 13.49
C ARG A 124 3.37 -1.22 13.44
N ARG A 125 3.89 -1.49 12.24
CA ARG A 125 5.24 -1.99 11.98
C ARG A 125 6.05 -1.11 11.05
N CYS A 126 5.58 0.11 10.77
CA CYS A 126 6.26 1.07 9.91
C CYS A 126 6.09 2.49 10.45
N PHE A 127 6.69 3.42 9.77
CA PHE A 127 6.68 4.84 10.14
C PHE A 127 5.29 5.46 10.33
N ASP A 128 4.22 4.82 9.84
CA ASP A 128 2.82 5.27 9.99
C ASP A 128 2.22 5.00 11.40
N LEU A 129 3.01 4.53 12.35
CA LEU A 129 2.55 4.03 13.65
C LEU A 129 1.49 4.91 14.32
N PHE A 130 1.69 6.23 14.36
CA PHE A 130 0.79 7.17 15.02
C PHE A 130 -0.31 7.74 14.11
N GLN A 131 -0.31 7.39 12.84
CA GLN A 131 -1.35 7.83 11.90
C GLN A 131 -2.71 7.17 12.21
N PRO A 132 -3.84 7.83 11.92
CA PRO A 132 -5.15 7.21 12.06
C PRO A 132 -5.35 6.10 11.00
N LEU A 133 -6.24 5.16 11.30
CA LEU A 133 -6.67 4.15 10.32
C LEU A 133 -7.48 4.79 9.19
N THR A 134 -7.26 4.29 7.98
CA THR A 134 -8.13 4.57 6.83
C THR A 134 -9.54 4.03 7.08
N THR A 135 -10.54 4.79 6.68
CA THR A 135 -11.95 4.40 6.73
C THR A 135 -12.53 4.20 5.33
N THR A 136 -13.56 3.37 5.18
CA THR A 136 -14.28 3.22 3.91
C THR A 136 -14.81 4.56 3.40
N GLY A 137 -15.32 5.42 4.30
CA GLY A 137 -15.79 6.76 3.94
C GLY A 137 -14.69 7.65 3.34
N ALA A 138 -13.46 7.59 3.86
CA ALA A 138 -12.34 8.34 3.32
C ALA A 138 -11.96 7.87 1.90
N VAL A 139 -12.01 6.56 1.66
CA VAL A 139 -11.76 5.96 0.33
C VAL A 139 -12.82 6.39 -0.68
N LEU A 140 -14.10 6.33 -0.30
CA LEU A 140 -15.21 6.79 -1.14
C LEU A 140 -15.13 8.28 -1.44
N GLN A 141 -14.77 9.10 -0.45
CA GLN A 141 -14.64 10.55 -0.61
C GLN A 141 -13.52 10.89 -1.62
N ALA A 142 -12.37 10.23 -1.52
CA ALA A 142 -11.26 10.44 -2.44
C ALA A 142 -11.65 10.09 -3.89
N HIS A 143 -12.40 9.02 -4.08
CA HIS A 143 -12.91 8.61 -5.39
C HIS A 143 -13.93 9.60 -5.95
N LEU A 144 -14.89 10.05 -5.11
CA LEU A 144 -15.87 11.07 -5.50
C LEU A 144 -15.19 12.37 -5.94
N GLU A 145 -14.13 12.77 -5.26
CA GLU A 145 -13.32 13.96 -5.57
C GLU A 145 -12.37 13.74 -6.76
N ARG A 146 -12.26 12.51 -7.27
CA ARG A 146 -11.32 12.13 -8.36
C ARG A 146 -9.90 12.59 -8.05
N ARG A 147 -9.41 12.26 -6.86
CA ARG A 147 -8.09 12.70 -6.42
C ARG A 147 -6.98 12.14 -7.30
N THR A 148 -6.14 13.03 -7.81
CA THR A 148 -4.96 12.67 -8.62
C THR A 148 -3.64 12.90 -7.88
N ARG A 149 -3.71 13.45 -6.68
CA ARG A 149 -2.58 13.71 -5.78
C ARG A 149 -3.03 13.64 -4.32
N PRO A 150 -2.08 13.43 -3.38
CA PRO A 150 -2.39 13.50 -1.96
C PRO A 150 -2.98 14.86 -1.58
N ALA A 151 -3.99 14.85 -0.71
CA ALA A 151 -4.53 16.08 -0.14
C ALA A 151 -3.45 16.77 0.73
N PRO A 152 -3.39 18.11 0.78
CA PRO A 152 -2.39 18.81 1.59
C PRO A 152 -2.37 18.37 3.06
N GLY A 153 -3.54 18.07 3.65
CA GLY A 153 -3.63 17.53 5.02
C GLY A 153 -2.92 16.18 5.16
N ALA A 154 -3.07 15.27 4.17
CA ALA A 154 -2.37 13.99 4.20
C ALA A 154 -0.84 14.16 4.12
N VAL A 155 -0.37 15.17 3.37
CA VAL A 155 1.06 15.52 3.30
C VAL A 155 1.55 16.06 4.65
N PHE A 156 0.74 16.91 5.33
CA PHE A 156 1.08 17.37 6.66
C PHE A 156 1.18 16.21 7.65
N ASP A 157 0.16 15.38 7.72
CA ASP A 157 0.09 14.26 8.68
C ASP A 157 1.25 13.28 8.47
N ASP A 158 1.56 12.96 7.22
CA ASP A 158 2.70 12.11 6.88
C ASP A 158 4.02 12.70 7.42
N ARG A 159 4.27 13.99 7.21
CA ARG A 159 5.50 14.64 7.66
C ARG A 159 5.53 14.88 9.16
N ALA A 160 4.38 15.16 9.78
CA ALA A 160 4.30 15.53 11.20
C ALA A 160 4.35 14.31 12.13
N TYR A 161 3.76 13.19 11.72
CA TYR A 161 3.51 12.05 12.62
C TYR A 161 4.24 10.77 12.23
N ASN A 162 5.02 10.77 11.15
CA ASN A 162 5.86 9.64 10.82
C ASN A 162 7.02 9.52 11.81
N VAL A 163 7.29 8.28 12.19
CA VAL A 163 8.32 7.94 13.17
C VAL A 163 9.32 6.94 12.62
N VAL A 164 10.50 6.93 13.19
CA VAL A 164 11.49 5.87 13.01
C VAL A 164 11.71 5.16 14.34
N ARG A 165 11.98 3.85 14.28
CA ARG A 165 12.38 3.05 15.42
C ARG A 165 13.83 2.62 15.24
N ASN A 166 14.71 2.99 16.14
CA ASN A 166 16.17 2.79 15.98
C ASN A 166 16.71 3.28 14.62
N GLY A 167 16.15 4.36 14.06
CA GLY A 167 16.53 4.87 12.73
C GLY A 167 15.94 4.08 11.56
N SER A 168 15.17 3.00 11.80
CA SER A 168 14.47 2.22 10.76
C SER A 168 13.06 2.74 10.52
N ILE A 169 12.62 2.73 9.25
CA ILE A 169 11.26 3.10 8.83
C ILE A 169 10.27 1.93 8.89
N GLY A 170 10.76 0.70 9.09
CA GLY A 170 9.96 -0.52 9.26
C GLY A 170 10.63 -1.43 10.26
N TRP A 171 9.84 -2.22 11.01
CA TRP A 171 10.32 -3.09 12.08
C TRP A 171 9.45 -4.33 12.27
N SER A 172 10.01 -5.33 12.97
CA SER A 172 9.31 -6.56 13.35
C SER A 172 8.53 -6.42 14.67
N ALA A 173 7.80 -7.48 15.04
CA ALA A 173 7.04 -7.54 16.29
C ALA A 173 7.88 -7.37 17.55
N ASP A 174 9.08 -7.91 17.50
CA ASP A 174 9.97 -8.04 18.65
C ASP A 174 10.91 -6.84 18.79
N ASP A 175 10.85 -5.89 17.83
CA ASP A 175 11.63 -4.66 17.90
C ASP A 175 10.97 -3.68 18.85
N ASP A 176 11.66 -3.35 19.95
CA ASP A 176 11.21 -2.51 21.07
C ASP A 176 12.07 -1.25 21.25
N GLY A 177 12.92 -0.94 20.30
CA GLY A 177 13.80 0.24 20.35
C GLY A 177 13.06 1.57 20.39
N PRO A 178 13.76 2.66 20.76
CA PRO A 178 13.17 3.98 20.95
C PRO A 178 12.59 4.54 19.63
N LEU A 179 11.49 5.27 19.77
CA LEU A 179 10.83 6.00 18.69
C LEU A 179 11.29 7.46 18.67
N SER A 180 11.42 8.00 17.47
CA SER A 180 11.58 9.44 17.25
C SER A 180 10.79 9.89 16.02
N PHE A 181 10.31 11.13 16.01
CA PHE A 181 9.69 11.71 14.83
C PHE A 181 10.72 11.88 13.71
N PHE A 182 10.28 11.62 12.47
CA PHE A 182 11.13 11.73 11.29
C PHE A 182 11.46 13.18 10.94
N SER A 183 10.53 14.12 11.19
CA SER A 183 10.74 15.54 10.91
C SER A 183 10.08 16.44 11.96
N ASP A 184 10.46 17.72 11.96
CA ASP A 184 9.84 18.74 12.84
C ASP A 184 8.53 19.30 12.23
N LEU A 185 7.67 19.87 13.09
CA LEU A 185 6.39 20.43 12.67
C LEU A 185 6.53 21.61 11.69
N GLY A 186 7.62 22.37 11.75
CA GLY A 186 7.88 23.45 10.81
C GLY A 186 8.13 22.92 9.41
N ALA A 187 8.88 21.81 9.27
CA ALA A 187 9.07 21.14 8.00
C ALA A 187 7.75 20.54 7.46
N ALA A 188 6.97 19.90 8.32
CA ALA A 188 5.65 19.39 7.97
C ALA A 188 4.72 20.50 7.46
N TYR A 189 4.69 21.63 8.13
CA TYR A 189 3.88 22.79 7.71
C TYR A 189 4.35 23.40 6.38
N ARG A 190 5.66 23.46 6.12
CA ARG A 190 6.18 23.90 4.81
C ARG A 190 5.71 22.96 3.69
N SER A 191 5.79 21.65 3.89
CA SER A 191 5.32 20.64 2.92
C SER A 191 3.79 20.75 2.67
N PHE A 192 3.01 21.00 3.72
CA PHE A 192 1.57 21.31 3.59
C PHE A 192 1.32 22.53 2.70
N ARG A 193 2.05 23.63 2.94
CA ARG A 193 1.91 24.86 2.15
C ARG A 193 2.32 24.65 0.69
N GLU A 194 3.37 23.88 0.42
CA GLU A 194 3.78 23.49 -0.92
C GLU A 194 2.68 22.70 -1.62
N ALA A 195 2.15 21.66 -0.95
CA ALA A 195 1.07 20.83 -1.47
C ALA A 195 -0.21 21.62 -1.76
N ALA A 196 -0.53 22.61 -0.91
CA ALA A 196 -1.69 23.48 -1.10
C ALA A 196 -1.51 24.49 -2.23
N GLY A 197 -0.29 24.91 -2.51
CA GLY A 197 0.04 25.93 -3.51
C GLY A 197 0.48 25.42 -4.88
N SER A 198 0.55 24.09 -5.09
CA SER A 198 0.99 23.50 -6.35
C SER A 198 0.17 22.27 -6.73
N ASP A 199 0.17 21.93 -8.02
CA ASP A 199 -0.43 20.69 -8.52
C ASP A 199 0.57 19.52 -8.56
N ARG A 200 1.76 19.72 -8.01
CA ARG A 200 2.79 18.69 -7.96
C ARG A 200 2.36 17.54 -7.06
N TYR A 201 2.59 16.30 -7.53
CA TYR A 201 2.47 15.11 -6.70
C TYR A 201 3.60 15.08 -5.66
N ILE A 202 3.25 14.96 -4.40
CA ILE A 202 4.18 14.76 -3.29
C ILE A 202 3.97 13.34 -2.78
N ASP A 203 5.02 12.54 -2.88
CA ASP A 203 4.99 11.12 -2.51
C ASP A 203 4.92 10.96 -0.99
N VAL A 204 3.78 10.47 -0.53
CA VAL A 204 3.47 10.19 0.88
C VAL A 204 2.49 9.02 0.98
N HIS A 205 2.43 8.36 2.13
CA HIS A 205 1.35 7.44 2.40
C HIS A 205 0.04 8.23 2.60
N VAL A 206 -0.96 7.94 1.78
CA VAL A 206 -2.32 8.48 1.89
C VAL A 206 -3.20 7.57 2.73
N TRP A 207 -2.93 6.25 2.67
CA TRP A 207 -3.72 5.22 3.31
C TRP A 207 -2.90 4.42 4.32
N ARG A 208 -3.49 4.09 5.45
CA ARG A 208 -2.85 3.37 6.56
C ARG A 208 -3.77 2.28 7.06
N PHE A 209 -3.24 1.06 7.16
CA PHE A 209 -4.02 -0.11 7.46
C PHE A 209 -3.40 -0.96 8.58
N VAL A 210 -4.26 -1.68 9.26
CA VAL A 210 -3.94 -2.96 9.89
C VAL A 210 -4.67 -4.06 9.12
N PRO A 211 -4.29 -5.33 9.22
CA PRO A 211 -4.90 -6.41 8.44
C PRO A 211 -6.43 -6.39 8.41
N SER A 212 -7.06 -6.35 9.58
CA SER A 212 -8.53 -6.37 9.65
C SER A 212 -9.19 -5.09 9.14
N SER A 213 -8.56 -3.91 9.26
CA SER A 213 -9.12 -2.67 8.70
C SER A 213 -9.10 -2.66 7.18
N PHE A 214 -8.04 -3.20 6.57
CA PHE A 214 -7.96 -3.35 5.11
C PHE A 214 -9.05 -4.29 4.58
N ARG A 215 -9.18 -5.46 5.20
CA ARG A 215 -10.22 -6.45 4.86
C ARG A 215 -11.64 -5.89 5.04
N LEU A 216 -11.88 -5.10 6.10
CA LEU A 216 -13.16 -4.43 6.33
C LEU A 216 -13.50 -3.47 5.18
N ILE A 217 -12.53 -2.64 4.74
CA ILE A 217 -12.74 -1.70 3.63
C ILE A 217 -13.06 -2.46 2.34
N LEU A 218 -12.31 -3.50 2.00
CA LEU A 218 -12.58 -4.30 0.80
C LEU A 218 -13.98 -4.94 0.85
N ARG A 219 -14.36 -5.48 2.00
CA ARG A 219 -15.70 -6.04 2.21
C ARG A 219 -16.79 -4.99 2.04
N ASP A 220 -16.63 -3.82 2.68
CA ASP A 220 -17.59 -2.71 2.57
C ASP A 220 -17.77 -2.29 1.11
N LEU A 221 -16.67 -2.05 0.38
CA LEU A 221 -16.70 -1.64 -1.02
C LEU A 221 -17.39 -2.68 -1.91
N ARG A 222 -17.22 -3.96 -1.62
CA ARG A 222 -17.90 -5.03 -2.33
C ARG A 222 -19.39 -5.09 -1.98
N GLU A 223 -19.77 -4.99 -0.71
CA GLU A 223 -21.15 -5.05 -0.24
C GLU A 223 -21.99 -3.91 -0.87
N ILE A 224 -21.40 -2.71 -0.97
CA ILE A 224 -22.04 -1.58 -1.67
C ILE A 224 -21.87 -1.62 -3.20
N ARG A 225 -21.26 -2.68 -3.76
CA ARG A 225 -21.08 -2.94 -5.19
C ARG A 225 -20.18 -1.94 -5.93
N GLU A 226 -19.25 -1.33 -5.23
CA GLU A 226 -18.24 -0.47 -5.85
C GLU A 226 -17.12 -1.28 -6.54
N ILE A 227 -16.82 -2.49 -6.04
CA ILE A 227 -15.90 -3.45 -6.65
C ILE A 227 -16.51 -4.84 -6.70
N GLY A 228 -16.07 -5.66 -7.66
CA GLY A 228 -16.39 -7.10 -7.74
C GLY A 228 -15.25 -7.99 -7.21
N LEU A 229 -14.11 -7.41 -6.85
CA LEU A 229 -12.97 -8.14 -6.28
C LEU A 229 -13.34 -8.73 -4.92
N CYS A 230 -12.89 -9.96 -4.66
CA CYS A 230 -13.06 -10.67 -3.40
C CYS A 230 -11.74 -11.31 -2.95
N GLU A 231 -11.63 -11.57 -1.66
CA GLU A 231 -10.47 -12.21 -1.07
C GLU A 231 -10.35 -13.66 -1.55
N LYS A 232 -9.22 -13.99 -2.19
CA LYS A 232 -8.84 -15.35 -2.59
C LYS A 232 -7.89 -15.96 -1.57
N ALA A 233 -6.95 -15.17 -1.08
CA ALA A 233 -6.06 -15.54 0.01
C ALA A 233 -5.66 -14.27 0.78
N PHE A 234 -5.41 -14.45 2.08
CA PHE A 234 -4.90 -13.41 2.95
C PHE A 234 -3.84 -14.00 3.86
N LEU A 235 -2.73 -13.31 3.99
CA LEU A 235 -1.64 -13.68 4.90
C LEU A 235 -1.42 -12.54 5.87
N GLU A 236 -1.47 -12.88 7.15
CA GLU A 236 -1.26 -11.94 8.26
C GLU A 236 0.14 -11.31 8.20
N THR A 237 0.32 -10.25 8.96
CA THR A 237 1.57 -9.48 8.98
C THR A 237 2.79 -10.35 9.26
N GLU A 238 3.72 -10.35 8.31
CA GLU A 238 5.07 -10.85 8.44
C GLU A 238 6.05 -9.67 8.28
N GLY A 239 6.97 -9.50 9.24
CA GLY A 239 7.79 -8.30 9.26
C GLY A 239 6.96 -7.03 9.47
N ASN A 240 6.92 -6.16 8.46
CA ASN A 240 6.21 -4.88 8.47
C ASN A 240 5.05 -4.79 7.46
N GLU A 241 4.66 -5.90 6.84
CA GLU A 241 3.64 -5.94 5.79
C GLU A 241 2.73 -7.17 5.92
N PHE A 242 1.56 -7.10 5.34
CA PHE A 242 0.64 -8.22 5.14
C PHE A 242 0.30 -8.36 3.65
N TYR A 243 -0.24 -9.52 3.26
CA TYR A 243 -0.49 -9.82 1.85
C TYR A 243 -1.95 -10.17 1.59
N ALA A 244 -2.46 -9.66 0.47
CA ALA A 244 -3.81 -9.97 0.01
C ALA A 244 -3.78 -10.36 -1.47
N ALA A 245 -4.32 -11.54 -1.78
CA ALA A 245 -4.63 -11.94 -3.14
C ALA A 245 -6.14 -11.79 -3.35
N LEU A 246 -6.52 -10.93 -4.29
CA LEU A 246 -7.91 -10.65 -4.63
C LEU A 246 -8.22 -11.22 -6.00
N SER A 247 -9.40 -11.75 -6.20
CA SER A 247 -9.83 -12.31 -7.48
C SER A 247 -11.16 -11.70 -7.90
N ARG A 248 -11.34 -11.56 -9.23
CA ARG A 248 -12.55 -11.01 -9.82
C ARG A 248 -13.72 -11.97 -9.82
N GLY A 249 -13.47 -13.24 -9.95
CA GLY A 249 -14.50 -14.27 -10.15
C GLY A 249 -14.43 -15.35 -9.11
N GLY A 250 -15.55 -16.03 -8.95
CA GLY A 250 -15.65 -17.26 -8.20
C GLY A 250 -16.73 -17.25 -7.13
N SER A 251 -17.12 -18.44 -6.75
CA SER A 251 -18.10 -18.72 -5.69
C SER A 251 -17.69 -18.18 -4.29
N ALA A 252 -16.47 -17.70 -4.15
CA ALA A 252 -16.04 -16.91 -2.98
C ALA A 252 -16.85 -15.63 -2.80
N SER A 253 -17.68 -15.26 -3.78
CA SER A 253 -18.57 -14.11 -3.71
C SER A 253 -19.62 -14.17 -2.62
N GLU A 254 -19.97 -15.36 -2.15
CA GLU A 254 -21.00 -15.55 -1.15
C GLU A 254 -20.45 -15.61 0.28
N ASN A 255 -19.15 -15.87 0.45
CA ASN A 255 -18.54 -16.04 1.76
C ASN A 255 -17.27 -15.22 1.88
N TRP A 256 -17.42 -13.93 2.19
CA TRP A 256 -16.29 -13.23 2.81
C TRP A 256 -15.96 -13.97 4.12
N PRO A 257 -14.70 -14.40 4.34
CA PRO A 257 -14.39 -15.36 5.38
C PRO A 257 -14.74 -14.91 6.80
N GLU A 258 -14.92 -13.60 7.00
CA GLU A 258 -15.23 -13.04 8.31
C GLU A 258 -16.37 -12.03 8.28
N ASP A 259 -17.17 -11.99 9.35
CA ASP A 259 -18.25 -11.03 9.52
C ASP A 259 -17.73 -9.59 9.62
N ARG A 260 -18.51 -8.64 9.08
CA ARG A 260 -18.16 -7.21 9.07
C ARG A 260 -17.91 -6.65 10.47
N LEU A 261 -18.73 -7.03 11.46
CA LEU A 261 -18.58 -6.59 12.85
C LEU A 261 -17.30 -7.17 13.47
N VAL A 262 -16.99 -8.44 13.18
CA VAL A 262 -15.76 -9.10 13.64
C VAL A 262 -14.52 -8.38 13.10
N LEU A 263 -14.50 -8.05 11.81
CA LEU A 263 -13.41 -7.30 11.20
C LEU A 263 -13.26 -5.91 11.85
N ALA A 264 -14.37 -5.20 12.10
CA ALA A 264 -14.33 -3.91 12.75
C ALA A 264 -13.78 -3.99 14.19
N GLN A 265 -14.21 -4.98 14.97
CA GLN A 265 -13.71 -5.21 16.33
C GLN A 265 -12.22 -5.57 16.32
N ARG A 266 -11.79 -6.46 15.43
CA ARG A 266 -10.36 -6.83 15.28
C ARG A 266 -9.52 -5.64 14.89
N ALA A 267 -9.96 -4.82 13.95
CA ALA A 267 -9.24 -3.61 13.53
C ALA A 267 -9.00 -2.67 14.71
N GLN A 268 -9.97 -2.50 15.62
CA GLN A 268 -9.79 -1.71 16.83
C GLN A 268 -8.78 -2.35 17.80
N VAL A 269 -8.85 -3.67 18.00
CA VAL A 269 -7.90 -4.40 18.86
C VAL A 269 -6.48 -4.33 18.27
N GLU A 270 -6.32 -4.55 16.98
CA GLU A 270 -5.04 -4.47 16.29
C GLU A 270 -4.44 -3.05 16.40
N HIS A 271 -5.25 -2.02 16.18
CA HIS A 271 -4.83 -0.64 16.31
C HIS A 271 -4.44 -0.25 17.74
N SER A 272 -5.17 -0.73 18.74
CA SER A 272 -4.90 -0.41 20.16
C SER A 272 -3.68 -1.12 20.74
N ARG A 273 -3.20 -2.21 20.12
CA ARG A 273 -2.00 -2.96 20.55
C ARG A 273 -0.68 -2.31 20.15
N ILE A 274 -0.70 -1.05 19.76
CA ILE A 274 0.52 -0.26 19.57
C ILE A 274 1.21 -0.14 20.92
N ARG A 275 2.32 -0.87 21.12
CA ARG A 275 3.16 -0.71 22.31
C ARG A 275 3.88 0.65 22.19
N VAL A 276 3.44 1.61 22.98
CA VAL A 276 4.20 2.82 23.26
C VAL A 276 5.05 2.51 24.48
N GLU A 277 6.38 2.54 24.36
CA GLU A 277 7.23 2.38 25.53
C GLU A 277 6.94 3.46 26.57
N GLY A 278 6.74 2.97 27.76
CA GLY A 278 6.95 3.44 29.07
C GLY A 278 6.93 4.93 29.33
N SER A 279 5.85 5.44 29.85
CA SER A 279 5.94 6.19 31.10
C SER A 279 6.38 5.22 32.21
N SER A 280 7.68 5.01 32.40
CA SER A 280 8.19 4.56 33.68
C SER A 280 7.73 5.61 34.67
N GLY A 281 6.70 5.26 35.46
CA GLY A 281 6.20 6.06 36.57
C GLY A 281 7.36 6.50 37.44
N GLY A 282 7.59 7.79 37.49
CA GLY A 282 8.33 8.38 38.57
C GLY A 282 7.58 8.08 39.83
N GLU A 283 7.95 6.97 40.51
CA GLU A 283 7.60 6.77 41.91
C GLU A 283 8.15 7.95 42.67
N GLY A 284 7.22 8.68 43.26
CA GLY A 284 7.49 9.79 44.11
C GLY A 284 8.48 9.40 45.21
N ARG A 285 9.56 10.14 45.33
CA ARG A 285 10.24 10.28 46.60
C ARG A 285 9.45 11.28 47.42
N THR A 286 8.71 10.75 48.37
CA THR A 286 8.34 11.49 49.60
C THR A 286 9.63 11.72 50.40
N GLU A 287 9.96 12.95 50.64
CA GLU A 287 10.48 13.49 51.91
C GLU A 287 9.89 14.87 52.16
#